data_1650f890069f09313017e20f0d79dbbb
#
_entry.id   1650f890069f09313017e20f0d79dbbb
#
_cell.length_a   1.000
_cell.length_b   1.000
_cell.length_c   1.000
_cell.angle_alpha   90.00
_cell.angle_beta   90.00
_cell.angle_gamma   90.00
#
_symmetry.space_group_name_H-M   'P 1'
#
loop_
_entity.id
_entity.type
_entity.pdbx_description
1 polymer ?
#
loop_
_entity_poly.entity_id
_entity_poly.type
_entity_poly.pdbx_seq_one_letter_code
_entity_poly.pdbx_strand_id
1 'polypeptide(L)'
;MNRLLLVVVAGVLLPACSLQDSQTLTHTQAQHQSTAETTDSHSSQPSFDCNSDKLSSIETLICHDADLATLDQQMAKVFRAAEAKAINEHPPMLKAEQRGWIKGRNECWKSEDKTQCVRDNYQMRIAELQARYRLIAPTVEVSYQCDGIAAKQVMVSYFATEPATLIAEFGDSVSLMVSQPSASGSRYQGRNESLWEHHGEARITWGYGADPMICTLAD
;
A
#
# COMPACT_ATOMS: atom_id res chain seq x y z
N MET A 1 -42.17 -26.20 34.06
CA MET A 1 -42.73 -25.10 34.84
C MET A 1 -42.43 -23.84 34.04
N ASN A 2 -43.33 -23.55 33.17
CA ASN A 2 -44.31 -22.47 33.10
C ASN A 2 -43.81 -21.09 33.51
N ARG A 3 -43.67 -20.18 32.53
CA ARG A 3 -44.55 -19.01 32.46
C ARG A 3 -44.41 -18.28 31.11
N LEU A 4 -45.50 -18.42 30.37
CA LEU A 4 -45.95 -17.59 29.28
C LEU A 4 -46.35 -16.21 29.82
N LEU A 5 -46.04 -15.12 29.14
CA LEU A 5 -46.74 -13.85 29.31
C LEU A 5 -46.89 -13.17 27.94
N LEU A 6 -48.13 -13.20 27.51
CA LEU A 6 -48.73 -12.38 26.44
C LEU A 6 -49.10 -11.00 27.01
N VAL A 7 -48.92 -9.93 26.27
CA VAL A 7 -49.70 -8.68 26.30
C VAL A 7 -49.52 -8.00 24.94
N VAL A 8 -50.49 -8.07 24.06
CA VAL A 8 -51.65 -7.21 23.77
C VAL A 8 -51.32 -5.94 22.95
N VAL A 9 -51.92 -5.97 21.78
CA VAL A 9 -52.09 -4.97 20.73
C VAL A 9 -52.93 -3.76 21.20
N ALA A 10 -52.58 -2.58 20.77
CA ALA A 10 -53.51 -1.44 20.72
C ALA A 10 -53.21 -0.62 19.45
N GLY A 11 -54.10 -0.74 18.48
CA GLY A 11 -54.18 0.14 17.34
C GLY A 11 -54.96 1.41 17.65
N VAL A 12 -54.63 2.51 17.04
CA VAL A 12 -55.48 3.68 16.95
C VAL A 12 -55.51 4.19 15.50
N LEU A 13 -56.73 4.38 15.05
CA LEU A 13 -57.20 4.78 13.74
C LEU A 13 -57.06 6.30 13.48
N LEU A 14 -57.02 6.64 12.22
CA LEU A 14 -57.08 7.93 11.53
C LEU A 14 -58.21 8.89 11.97
N PRO A 15 -58.17 10.19 11.63
CA PRO A 15 -58.89 10.53 10.40
C PRO A 15 -58.19 11.56 9.47
N ALA A 16 -58.58 11.46 8.20
CA ALA A 16 -58.39 12.41 7.14
C ALA A 16 -59.30 13.66 7.31
N CYS A 17 -58.82 14.79 6.89
CA CYS A 17 -59.64 15.90 6.46
C CYS A 17 -58.95 16.66 5.34
N SER A 18 -59.59 16.66 4.20
CA SER A 18 -59.30 17.48 3.03
C SER A 18 -59.90 18.89 3.25
N LEU A 19 -59.23 19.90 2.73
CA LEU A 19 -59.85 21.12 2.19
C LEU A 19 -58.95 21.73 1.11
N GLN A 20 -59.53 21.80 -0.07
CA GLN A 20 -59.02 22.59 -1.21
C GLN A 20 -59.07 24.08 -0.88
N ASP A 21 -58.06 24.80 -1.32
CA ASP A 21 -58.28 26.17 -1.75
C ASP A 21 -57.36 26.50 -2.93
N SER A 22 -58.02 26.99 -3.98
CA SER A 22 -57.41 27.43 -5.21
C SER A 22 -56.99 28.88 -5.07
N GLN A 23 -55.74 29.22 -5.37
CA GLN A 23 -55.44 30.58 -5.87
C GLN A 23 -54.16 30.62 -6.69
N THR A 24 -54.36 30.95 -7.95
CA THR A 24 -53.69 32.01 -8.73
C THR A 24 -52.24 31.83 -9.10
N LEU A 25 -52.03 31.58 -10.37
CA LEU A 25 -50.81 31.69 -11.20
C LEU A 25 -50.09 33.03 -11.05
N THR A 26 -48.85 32.95 -10.63
CA THR A 26 -47.84 33.94 -11.04
C THR A 26 -46.63 33.21 -11.54
N HIS A 27 -46.42 33.28 -12.84
CA HIS A 27 -45.21 32.87 -13.52
C HIS A 27 -44.01 33.67 -12.99
N THR A 28 -43.17 33.03 -12.16
CA THR A 28 -41.81 33.51 -11.98
C THR A 28 -40.89 32.48 -12.61
N GLN A 29 -40.35 32.84 -13.77
CA GLN A 29 -39.26 32.08 -14.39
C GLN A 29 -38.08 32.06 -13.46
N ALA A 30 -37.89 30.93 -12.75
CA ALA A 30 -36.61 30.65 -12.13
C ALA A 30 -35.65 30.27 -13.26
N GLN A 31 -34.72 31.16 -13.56
CA GLN A 31 -33.54 30.89 -14.36
C GLN A 31 -32.76 29.76 -13.65
N HIS A 32 -32.76 28.60 -14.23
CA HIS A 32 -31.77 27.55 -13.91
C HIS A 32 -30.41 28.13 -14.35
N GLN A 33 -29.71 28.73 -13.39
CA GLN A 33 -28.27 28.84 -13.49
C GLN A 33 -27.73 27.44 -13.35
N SER A 34 -27.44 26.83 -14.49
CA SER A 34 -26.57 25.67 -14.56
C SER A 34 -25.20 26.15 -14.08
N THR A 35 -24.92 25.94 -12.79
CA THR A 35 -23.54 25.94 -12.32
C THR A 35 -22.88 24.77 -13.00
N ALA A 36 -22.14 25.03 -14.06
CA ALA A 36 -21.16 24.10 -14.57
C ALA A 36 -20.21 23.85 -13.41
N GLU A 37 -20.33 22.66 -12.79
CA GLU A 37 -19.23 22.10 -12.01
C GLU A 37 -18.06 21.99 -12.95
N THR A 38 -17.17 22.97 -12.84
CA THR A 38 -15.81 22.85 -13.35
C THR A 38 -15.22 21.69 -12.55
N THR A 39 -15.24 20.52 -13.12
CA THR A 39 -14.35 19.43 -12.71
C THR A 39 -12.95 19.99 -12.89
N ASP A 40 -12.41 20.55 -11.84
CA ASP A 40 -11.00 20.84 -11.68
C ASP A 40 -10.29 19.50 -11.81
N SER A 41 -9.95 19.12 -13.04
CA SER A 41 -8.99 18.08 -13.29
C SER A 41 -7.66 18.64 -12.77
N HIS A 42 -7.41 18.45 -11.47
CA HIS A 42 -6.09 18.58 -10.90
C HIS A 42 -5.20 17.59 -11.64
N SER A 43 -4.60 18.03 -12.73
CA SER A 43 -3.51 17.27 -13.34
C SER A 43 -2.40 17.24 -12.28
N SER A 44 -2.26 16.10 -11.61
CA SER A 44 -1.18 15.90 -10.66
C SER A 44 0.13 16.13 -11.39
N GLN A 45 0.91 17.13 -10.97
CA GLN A 45 2.26 17.31 -11.50
C GLN A 45 3.21 16.43 -10.67
N PRO A 46 4.23 15.81 -11.27
CA PRO A 46 5.22 15.08 -10.52
C PRO A 46 6.09 16.00 -9.64
N SER A 47 6.96 15.43 -8.82
CA SER A 47 7.85 16.16 -7.91
C SER A 47 9.02 16.87 -8.58
N PHE A 48 9.15 16.73 -9.89
CA PHE A 48 10.18 17.34 -10.72
C PHE A 48 9.57 18.24 -11.81
N ASP A 49 10.41 19.10 -12.41
CA ASP A 49 9.98 20.08 -13.42
C ASP A 49 9.78 19.40 -14.79
N CYS A 50 8.53 19.38 -15.25
CA CYS A 50 8.13 18.85 -16.56
C CYS A 50 8.51 19.75 -17.76
N ASN A 51 8.94 20.98 -17.53
CA ASN A 51 9.37 21.89 -18.59
C ASN A 51 10.88 21.81 -18.87
N SER A 52 11.60 20.93 -18.17
CA SER A 52 13.02 20.73 -18.39
C SER A 52 13.30 20.09 -19.75
N ASP A 53 14.27 20.62 -20.49
CA ASP A 53 14.76 20.09 -21.76
C ASP A 53 15.63 18.82 -21.61
N LYS A 54 15.88 18.38 -20.36
CA LYS A 54 16.77 17.24 -20.01
C LYS A 54 16.00 16.01 -19.53
N LEU A 55 14.69 15.98 -19.70
CA LEU A 55 13.88 14.83 -19.29
C LEU A 55 14.20 13.59 -20.12
N SER A 56 14.31 12.45 -19.44
CA SER A 56 14.30 11.14 -20.11
C SER A 56 12.91 10.83 -20.69
N SER A 57 12.83 9.87 -21.59
CA SER A 57 11.53 9.43 -22.15
C SER A 57 10.56 8.93 -21.07
N ILE A 58 11.07 8.38 -19.99
CA ILE A 58 10.24 7.92 -18.85
C ILE A 58 9.77 9.11 -17.99
N GLU A 59 10.61 10.09 -17.75
CA GLU A 59 10.18 11.33 -17.05
C GLU A 59 9.14 12.09 -17.86
N THR A 60 9.30 12.14 -19.17
CA THR A 60 8.27 12.68 -20.07
C THR A 60 6.96 11.89 -19.98
N LEU A 61 7.01 10.55 -19.94
CA LEU A 61 5.83 9.71 -19.73
C LEU A 61 5.14 10.04 -18.39
N ILE A 62 5.90 10.16 -17.30
CA ILE A 62 5.37 10.51 -15.98
C ILE A 62 4.67 11.88 -15.99
N CYS A 63 5.21 12.86 -16.71
CA CYS A 63 4.60 14.18 -16.83
C CYS A 63 3.25 14.16 -17.56
N HIS A 64 3.00 13.18 -18.44
CA HIS A 64 1.78 13.08 -19.24
C HIS A 64 0.76 12.06 -18.71
N ASP A 65 1.10 11.35 -17.63
CA ASP A 65 0.24 10.37 -16.98
C ASP A 65 -0.06 10.80 -15.53
N ALA A 66 -1.31 11.15 -15.25
CA ALA A 66 -1.72 11.68 -13.96
C ALA A 66 -1.53 10.68 -12.79
N ASP A 67 -1.69 9.38 -13.07
CA ASP A 67 -1.50 8.34 -12.05
C ASP A 67 -0.02 8.18 -11.72
N LEU A 68 0.85 8.18 -12.73
CA LEU A 68 2.30 8.12 -12.53
C LEU A 68 2.82 9.39 -11.83
N ALA A 69 2.30 10.57 -12.18
CA ALA A 69 2.63 11.82 -11.50
C ALA A 69 2.23 11.79 -10.02
N THR A 70 1.07 11.19 -9.71
CA THR A 70 0.62 11.00 -8.33
C THR A 70 1.53 10.04 -7.56
N LEU A 71 1.95 8.95 -8.18
CA LEU A 71 2.91 8.01 -7.59
C LEU A 71 4.28 8.66 -7.35
N ASP A 72 4.73 9.52 -8.26
CA ASP A 72 5.98 10.27 -8.08
C ASP A 72 5.90 11.23 -6.88
N GLN A 73 4.80 11.94 -6.71
CA GLN A 73 4.59 12.77 -5.52
C GLN A 73 4.56 11.95 -4.23
N GLN A 74 3.89 10.80 -4.25
CA GLN A 74 3.87 9.88 -3.11
C GLN A 74 5.29 9.39 -2.78
N MET A 75 6.06 8.99 -3.80
CA MET A 75 7.45 8.59 -3.64
C MET A 75 8.29 9.71 -3.01
N ALA A 76 8.17 10.94 -3.50
CA ALA A 76 8.91 12.08 -2.96
C ALA A 76 8.56 12.34 -1.48
N LYS A 77 7.28 12.18 -1.11
CA LYS A 77 6.84 12.31 0.30
C LYS A 77 7.42 11.20 1.18
N VAL A 78 7.35 9.94 0.72
CA VAL A 78 7.86 8.77 1.44
C VAL A 78 9.38 8.85 1.58
N PHE A 79 10.08 9.26 0.52
CA PHE A 79 11.54 9.42 0.55
C PHE A 79 11.97 10.47 1.57
N ARG A 80 11.32 11.66 1.63
CA ARG A 80 11.62 12.67 2.66
C ARG A 80 11.38 12.14 4.08
N ALA A 81 10.33 11.36 4.30
CA ALA A 81 10.08 10.74 5.59
C ALA A 81 11.16 9.70 5.95
N ALA A 82 11.62 8.92 4.98
CA ALA A 82 12.73 7.98 5.14
C ALA A 82 14.05 8.71 5.46
N GLU A 83 14.35 9.82 4.78
CA GLU A 83 15.54 10.64 5.09
C GLU A 83 15.54 11.12 6.55
N ALA A 84 14.39 11.54 7.07
CA ALA A 84 14.29 11.97 8.47
C ALA A 84 14.55 10.81 9.46
N LYS A 85 14.25 9.56 9.09
CA LYS A 85 14.55 8.36 9.89
C LYS A 85 16.00 7.88 9.72
N ALA A 86 16.57 8.06 8.54
CA ALA A 86 17.91 7.60 8.18
C ALA A 86 19.05 8.50 8.72
N ILE A 87 18.77 9.49 9.55
CA ILE A 87 19.74 10.49 10.02
C ILE A 87 20.96 9.86 10.72
N ASN A 88 20.79 8.69 11.32
CA ASN A 88 21.85 7.94 12.00
C ASN A 88 22.30 6.70 11.20
N GLU A 89 21.92 6.57 9.93
CA GLU A 89 22.33 5.44 9.09
C GLU A 89 23.81 5.56 8.72
N HIS A 90 24.59 4.54 9.06
CA HIS A 90 26.01 4.47 8.75
C HIS A 90 26.37 3.12 8.10
N PRO A 91 26.89 3.14 6.86
CA PRO A 91 27.07 4.28 5.97
C PRO A 91 25.74 4.84 5.46
N PRO A 92 25.66 6.13 5.06
CA PRO A 92 24.42 6.76 4.61
C PRO A 92 24.07 6.29 3.18
N MET A 93 23.37 5.16 3.08
CA MET A 93 23.07 4.48 1.81
C MET A 93 21.83 5.02 1.09
N LEU A 94 20.82 5.52 1.81
CA LEU A 94 19.52 5.88 1.27
C LEU A 94 19.57 6.77 0.02
N LYS A 95 20.38 7.85 0.04
CA LYS A 95 20.52 8.76 -1.12
C LYS A 95 21.17 8.10 -2.33
N ALA A 96 22.14 7.23 -2.09
CA ALA A 96 22.81 6.49 -3.16
C ALA A 96 21.85 5.47 -3.80
N GLU A 97 21.12 4.74 -2.97
CA GLU A 97 20.09 3.80 -3.41
C GLU A 97 18.98 4.50 -4.20
N GLN A 98 18.53 5.68 -3.73
CA GLN A 98 17.50 6.45 -4.46
C GLN A 98 17.97 6.88 -5.84
N ARG A 99 19.21 7.35 -5.98
CA ARG A 99 19.78 7.66 -7.30
C ARG A 99 19.86 6.41 -8.19
N GLY A 100 20.23 5.27 -7.62
CA GLY A 100 20.25 3.99 -8.31
C GLY A 100 18.86 3.56 -8.77
N TRP A 101 17.87 3.70 -7.89
CA TRP A 101 16.48 3.39 -8.18
C TRP A 101 15.92 4.27 -9.32
N ILE A 102 16.16 5.60 -9.31
CA ILE A 102 15.72 6.49 -10.40
C ILE A 102 16.28 6.02 -11.74
N LYS A 103 17.56 5.64 -11.79
CA LYS A 103 18.17 5.09 -13.01
C LYS A 103 17.50 3.79 -13.43
N GLY A 104 17.24 2.88 -12.47
CA GLY A 104 16.54 1.62 -12.74
C GLY A 104 15.12 1.82 -13.24
N ARG A 105 14.34 2.73 -12.63
CA ARG A 105 13.00 3.12 -13.10
C ARG A 105 13.06 3.63 -14.55
N ASN A 106 14.03 4.45 -14.86
CA ASN A 106 14.16 5.01 -16.20
C ASN A 106 14.51 3.92 -17.25
N GLU A 107 15.04 2.76 -16.87
CA GLU A 107 15.24 1.61 -17.77
C GLU A 107 13.93 0.99 -18.27
N CYS A 108 12.77 1.36 -17.70
CA CYS A 108 11.45 0.97 -18.17
C CYS A 108 11.18 1.38 -19.63
N TRP A 109 12.01 2.24 -20.22
CA TRP A 109 11.93 2.55 -21.64
C TRP A 109 12.11 1.29 -22.54
N LYS A 110 12.75 0.24 -22.01
CA LYS A 110 12.99 -1.06 -22.66
C LYS A 110 11.79 -2.01 -22.58
N SER A 111 10.82 -1.72 -21.68
CA SER A 111 9.65 -2.57 -21.48
C SER A 111 8.64 -2.41 -22.62
N GLU A 112 7.91 -3.48 -22.94
CA GLU A 112 6.76 -3.43 -23.83
C GLU A 112 5.66 -2.55 -23.25
N ASP A 113 5.31 -2.73 -21.96
CA ASP A 113 4.43 -1.85 -21.21
C ASP A 113 5.25 -0.95 -20.28
N LYS A 114 5.56 0.24 -20.76
CA LYS A 114 6.37 1.22 -20.03
C LYS A 114 5.61 1.78 -18.83
N THR A 115 4.31 2.03 -18.99
CA THR A 115 3.47 2.60 -17.94
C THR A 115 3.36 1.64 -16.77
N GLN A 116 3.08 0.36 -17.03
CA GLN A 116 3.01 -0.66 -15.97
C GLN A 116 4.37 -0.85 -15.29
N CYS A 117 5.44 -0.94 -16.08
CA CYS A 117 6.80 -1.05 -15.52
C CYS A 117 7.13 0.11 -14.57
N VAL A 118 6.82 1.35 -14.96
CA VAL A 118 7.05 2.54 -14.11
C VAL A 118 6.19 2.50 -12.86
N ARG A 119 4.91 2.13 -12.99
CA ARG A 119 3.98 1.97 -11.86
C ARG A 119 4.52 0.97 -10.84
N ASP A 120 4.91 -0.23 -11.29
CA ASP A 120 5.45 -1.29 -10.44
C ASP A 120 6.72 -0.85 -9.72
N ASN A 121 7.61 -0.12 -10.41
CA ASN A 121 8.82 0.43 -9.80
C ASN A 121 8.51 1.42 -8.68
N TYR A 122 7.52 2.31 -8.86
CA TYR A 122 7.11 3.24 -7.81
C TYR A 122 6.49 2.50 -6.62
N GLN A 123 5.54 1.62 -6.86
CA GLN A 123 4.85 0.88 -5.80
C GLN A 123 5.85 0.06 -4.97
N MET A 124 6.74 -0.66 -5.64
CA MET A 124 7.78 -1.45 -4.97
C MET A 124 8.69 -0.59 -4.09
N ARG A 125 9.17 0.56 -4.61
CA ARG A 125 10.07 1.43 -3.84
C ARG A 125 9.37 2.11 -2.68
N ILE A 126 8.11 2.53 -2.86
CA ILE A 126 7.29 3.09 -1.78
C ILE A 126 7.12 2.06 -0.67
N ALA A 127 6.73 0.83 -1.01
CA ALA A 127 6.56 -0.28 -0.06
C ALA A 127 7.88 -0.60 0.68
N GLU A 128 8.99 -0.66 -0.04
CA GLU A 128 10.31 -0.88 0.54
C GLU A 128 10.67 0.20 1.58
N LEU A 129 10.53 1.48 1.22
CA LEU A 129 10.88 2.57 2.13
C LEU A 129 9.95 2.63 3.35
N GLN A 130 8.65 2.37 3.14
CA GLN A 130 7.67 2.34 4.23
C GLN A 130 8.01 1.27 5.28
N ALA A 131 8.36 0.07 4.83
CA ALA A 131 8.72 -1.03 5.73
C ALA A 131 10.12 -0.82 6.36
N ARG A 132 11.13 -0.58 5.54
CA ARG A 132 12.54 -0.49 5.97
C ARG A 132 12.77 0.61 7.00
N TYR A 133 12.14 1.77 6.80
CA TYR A 133 12.26 2.91 7.73
C TYR A 133 11.11 2.97 8.73
N ARG A 134 10.27 1.93 8.82
CA ARG A 134 9.10 1.86 9.71
C ARG A 134 8.28 3.17 9.67
N LEU A 135 7.97 3.62 8.45
CA LEU A 135 7.14 4.82 8.23
C LEU A 135 5.65 4.52 8.49
N ILE A 136 5.30 3.25 8.48
CA ILE A 136 4.03 2.71 8.94
C ILE A 136 4.31 1.66 10.03
N ALA A 137 3.38 1.47 10.93
CA ALA A 137 3.49 0.44 11.96
C ALA A 137 3.35 -0.96 11.32
N PRO A 138 4.06 -1.98 11.83
CA PRO A 138 3.78 -3.35 11.44
C PRO A 138 2.35 -3.74 11.87
N THR A 139 1.69 -4.55 11.06
CA THR A 139 0.36 -5.09 11.36
C THR A 139 0.43 -6.25 12.34
N VAL A 140 1.49 -7.05 12.22
CA VAL A 140 1.78 -8.21 13.08
C VAL A 140 3.29 -8.33 13.23
N GLU A 141 3.75 -8.69 14.43
CA GLU A 141 5.12 -9.09 14.71
C GLU A 141 5.08 -10.47 15.37
N VAL A 142 5.86 -11.40 14.84
CA VAL A 142 5.93 -12.80 15.33
C VAL A 142 7.36 -13.28 15.42
N SER A 143 7.60 -14.25 16.30
CA SER A 143 8.85 -15.01 16.36
C SER A 143 8.60 -16.42 15.86
N TYR A 144 9.45 -16.89 14.98
CA TYR A 144 9.49 -18.29 14.55
C TYR A 144 10.68 -18.99 15.18
N GLN A 145 10.46 -20.17 15.76
CA GLN A 145 11.52 -21.08 16.17
C GLN A 145 11.73 -22.12 15.07
N CYS A 146 12.97 -22.28 14.61
CA CYS A 146 13.30 -23.10 13.44
C CYS A 146 14.01 -24.39 13.84
N ASP A 147 13.69 -25.48 13.12
CA ASP A 147 14.29 -26.82 13.23
C ASP A 147 14.26 -27.38 14.66
N GLY A 148 13.32 -26.95 15.50
CA GLY A 148 13.23 -27.36 16.89
C GLY A 148 14.36 -26.84 17.80
N ILE A 149 15.19 -25.91 17.33
CA ILE A 149 16.34 -25.35 18.06
C ILE A 149 15.92 -24.00 18.67
N ALA A 150 15.86 -23.93 20.00
CA ALA A 150 15.40 -22.73 20.71
C ALA A 150 16.19 -21.45 20.38
N ALA A 151 17.49 -21.57 20.11
CA ALA A 151 18.34 -20.44 19.74
C ALA A 151 18.20 -20.03 18.24
N LYS A 152 17.52 -20.83 17.42
CA LYS A 152 17.35 -20.58 15.99
C LYS A 152 16.02 -19.90 15.75
N GLN A 153 15.98 -18.60 15.98
CA GLN A 153 14.78 -17.79 15.90
C GLN A 153 14.85 -16.79 14.74
N VAL A 154 13.72 -16.61 14.06
CA VAL A 154 13.52 -15.58 13.04
C VAL A 154 12.39 -14.67 13.51
N MET A 155 12.71 -13.39 13.73
CA MET A 155 11.71 -12.36 14.02
C MET A 155 11.15 -11.80 12.73
N VAL A 156 9.82 -11.67 12.63
CA VAL A 156 9.15 -11.21 11.42
C VAL A 156 8.15 -10.12 11.74
N SER A 157 8.32 -8.95 11.11
CA SER A 157 7.38 -7.84 11.14
C SER A 157 6.67 -7.74 9.79
N TYR A 158 5.35 -7.85 9.76
CA TYR A 158 4.53 -7.72 8.55
C TYR A 158 3.99 -6.30 8.39
N PHE A 159 3.96 -5.80 7.14
CA PHE A 159 3.49 -4.45 6.84
C PHE A 159 2.39 -4.47 5.77
N ALA A 160 1.33 -3.68 6.00
CA ALA A 160 0.25 -3.46 5.02
C ALA A 160 0.66 -2.42 3.96
N THR A 161 1.75 -2.70 3.26
CA THR A 161 2.19 -1.96 2.08
C THR A 161 1.54 -2.50 0.81
N GLU A 162 1.70 -1.81 -0.32
CA GLU A 162 1.28 -2.28 -1.63
C GLU A 162 2.47 -2.24 -2.59
N PRO A 163 3.00 -3.40 -3.00
CA PRO A 163 2.66 -4.76 -2.51
C PRO A 163 2.99 -4.98 -1.04
N ALA A 164 2.32 -5.96 -0.38
CA ALA A 164 2.57 -6.28 1.02
C ALA A 164 4.02 -6.72 1.24
N THR A 165 4.62 -6.27 2.34
CA THR A 165 6.02 -6.58 2.66
C THR A 165 6.14 -7.14 4.08
N LEU A 166 7.27 -7.78 4.33
CA LEU A 166 7.73 -8.11 5.67
C LEU A 166 9.23 -7.78 5.83
N ILE A 167 9.63 -7.56 7.07
CA ILE A 167 11.04 -7.56 7.47
C ILE A 167 11.24 -8.79 8.35
N ALA A 168 12.20 -9.63 7.96
CA ALA A 168 12.65 -10.76 8.74
C ALA A 168 14.07 -10.50 9.27
N GLU A 169 14.31 -10.88 10.51
CA GLU A 169 15.59 -10.73 11.20
C GLU A 169 16.05 -12.11 11.70
N PHE A 170 17.25 -12.51 11.29
CA PHE A 170 17.87 -13.78 11.68
C PHE A 170 19.32 -13.56 12.06
N GLY A 171 19.64 -13.72 13.34
CA GLY A 171 20.94 -13.30 13.88
C GLY A 171 21.17 -11.80 13.65
N ASP A 172 22.30 -11.45 13.07
CA ASP A 172 22.68 -10.06 12.75
C ASP A 172 22.22 -9.63 11.33
N SER A 173 21.43 -10.46 10.66
CA SER A 173 21.01 -10.22 9.28
C SER A 173 19.54 -9.84 9.20
N VAL A 174 19.24 -8.89 8.31
CA VAL A 174 17.89 -8.39 8.06
C VAL A 174 17.55 -8.55 6.58
N SER A 175 16.39 -9.07 6.28
CA SER A 175 15.87 -9.18 4.91
C SER A 175 14.49 -8.53 4.81
N LEU A 176 14.34 -7.65 3.83
CA LEU A 176 13.04 -7.19 3.39
C LEU A 176 12.54 -8.12 2.30
N MET A 177 11.34 -8.64 2.47
CA MET A 177 10.70 -9.55 1.52
C MET A 177 9.36 -8.97 1.06
N VAL A 178 9.00 -9.26 -0.19
CA VAL A 178 7.77 -8.79 -0.84
C VAL A 178 6.87 -9.97 -1.10
N SER A 179 5.57 -9.78 -0.90
CA SER A 179 4.56 -10.79 -1.14
C SER A 179 4.60 -11.31 -2.59
N GLN A 180 4.39 -12.61 -2.73
CA GLN A 180 4.36 -13.32 -4.00
C GLN A 180 3.04 -14.07 -4.17
N PRO A 181 2.55 -14.24 -5.39
CA PRO A 181 1.42 -15.14 -5.65
C PRO A 181 1.69 -16.53 -5.09
N SER A 182 0.71 -17.09 -4.38
CA SER A 182 0.75 -18.44 -3.82
C SER A 182 -0.61 -19.10 -3.98
N ALA A 183 -0.60 -20.40 -4.28
CA ALA A 183 -1.83 -21.20 -4.34
C ALA A 183 -2.46 -21.42 -2.96
N SER A 184 -1.65 -21.37 -1.90
CA SER A 184 -2.08 -21.50 -0.50
C SER A 184 -1.05 -20.88 0.44
N GLY A 185 -1.51 -20.38 1.58
CA GLY A 185 -0.66 -19.70 2.54
C GLY A 185 -0.11 -18.37 2.05
N SER A 186 0.83 -17.81 2.77
CA SER A 186 1.46 -16.52 2.50
C SER A 186 2.91 -16.72 2.09
N ARG A 187 3.27 -16.25 0.90
CA ARG A 187 4.63 -16.36 0.37
C ARG A 187 5.26 -15.00 0.21
N TYR A 188 6.50 -14.88 0.67
CA TYR A 188 7.31 -13.66 0.54
C TYR A 188 8.70 -14.00 -0.02
N GLN A 189 9.26 -13.09 -0.80
CA GLN A 189 10.56 -13.25 -1.43
C GLN A 189 11.42 -12.02 -1.18
N GLY A 190 12.60 -12.22 -0.62
CA GLY A 190 13.69 -11.25 -0.54
C GLY A 190 14.70 -11.44 -1.66
N ARG A 191 15.89 -10.91 -1.48
CA ARG A 191 16.97 -11.01 -2.49
C ARG A 191 17.48 -12.45 -2.63
N ASN A 192 17.81 -13.08 -1.51
CA ASN A 192 18.28 -14.48 -1.41
C ASN A 192 17.52 -15.26 -0.35
N GLU A 193 16.52 -14.66 0.26
CA GLU A 193 15.72 -15.20 1.34
C GLU A 193 14.28 -15.39 0.86
N SER A 194 13.59 -16.36 1.43
CA SER A 194 12.17 -16.56 1.22
C SER A 194 11.47 -17.03 2.48
N LEU A 195 10.20 -16.67 2.61
CA LEU A 195 9.32 -17.17 3.65
C LEU A 195 8.02 -17.64 3.01
N TRP A 196 7.62 -18.87 3.31
CA TRP A 196 6.31 -19.41 2.94
C TRP A 196 5.65 -19.98 4.20
N GLU A 197 4.60 -19.30 4.65
CA GLU A 197 3.80 -19.72 5.79
C GLU A 197 2.55 -20.43 5.30
N HIS A 198 2.26 -21.60 5.89
CA HIS A 198 1.09 -22.39 5.57
C HIS A 198 0.72 -23.28 6.79
N HIS A 199 -0.54 -23.16 7.24
CA HIS A 199 -1.08 -23.94 8.35
C HIS A 199 -0.27 -23.87 9.66
N GLY A 200 0.30 -22.71 9.99
CA GLY A 200 1.07 -22.51 11.22
C GLY A 200 2.52 -22.99 11.16
N GLU A 201 2.96 -23.52 10.02
CA GLU A 201 4.36 -23.82 9.72
C GLU A 201 4.90 -22.80 8.72
N ALA A 202 6.10 -22.30 8.94
CA ALA A 202 6.81 -21.46 8.00
C ALA A 202 8.05 -22.18 7.48
N ARG A 203 8.24 -22.15 6.15
CA ARG A 203 9.49 -22.57 5.51
C ARG A 203 10.28 -21.34 5.17
N ILE A 204 11.43 -21.18 5.81
CA ILE A 204 12.27 -19.99 5.68
C ILE A 204 13.62 -20.40 5.10
N THR A 205 13.92 -19.88 3.90
CA THR A 205 15.26 -20.01 3.31
C THR A 205 16.05 -18.74 3.63
N TRP A 206 17.27 -18.87 4.08
CA TRP A 206 18.12 -17.74 4.45
C TRP A 206 19.47 -17.80 3.76
N GLY A 207 19.64 -17.02 2.70
CA GLY A 207 20.85 -16.96 1.90
C GLY A 207 20.78 -17.74 0.59
N TYR A 208 21.72 -17.44 -0.31
CA TYR A 208 21.77 -18.07 -1.63
C TYR A 208 22.09 -19.55 -1.55
N GLY A 209 21.23 -20.38 -2.14
CA GLY A 209 21.42 -21.83 -2.19
C GLY A 209 21.29 -22.57 -0.86
N ALA A 210 20.81 -21.89 0.21
CA ALA A 210 20.58 -22.52 1.49
C ALA A 210 19.35 -23.43 1.48
N ASP A 211 19.40 -24.51 2.28
CA ASP A 211 18.24 -25.35 2.53
C ASP A 211 17.18 -24.61 3.38
N PRO A 212 15.88 -24.84 3.14
CA PRO A 212 14.84 -24.23 3.93
C PRO A 212 14.82 -24.77 5.36
N MET A 213 14.74 -23.88 6.32
CA MET A 213 14.45 -24.19 7.73
C MET A 213 12.95 -24.43 7.89
N ILE A 214 12.57 -25.38 8.72
CA ILE A 214 11.18 -25.62 9.14
C ILE A 214 10.94 -24.91 10.46
N CYS A 215 10.03 -23.97 10.46
CA CYS A 215 9.81 -23.06 11.58
C CYS A 215 8.34 -23.07 12.02
N THR A 216 8.12 -22.99 13.33
CA THR A 216 6.80 -22.82 13.95
C THR A 216 6.77 -21.53 14.76
N LEU A 217 5.60 -20.98 15.00
CA LEU A 217 5.47 -19.82 15.89
C LEU A 217 6.06 -20.18 17.26
N ALA A 218 6.90 -19.31 17.79
CA ALA A 218 7.36 -19.41 19.16
C ALA A 218 6.23 -19.00 20.12
N ASP A 219 6.12 -19.72 21.25
CA ASP A 219 5.14 -19.43 22.31
C ASP A 219 5.43 -18.09 23.03
#